data_21400634d369f042f99cc1c4f821563b
#
_entry.id   21400634d369f042f99cc1c4f821563b
#
_cell.length_a   1.000
_cell.length_b   1.000
_cell.length_c   1.000
_cell.angle_alpha   90.00
_cell.angle_beta   90.00
_cell.angle_gamma   90.00
#
_symmetry.space_group_name_H-M   'P 1'
#
loop_
_entity.id
_entity.type
_entity.pdbx_description
1 polymer ?
#
loop_
_entity_poly.entity_id
_entity_poly.type
_entity_poly.pdbx_seq_one_letter_code
_entity_poly.pdbx_strand_id
1 'polypeptide(L)'
;MDGAVIACEHYAGDPKKLTKALGLQAARGHDFDITVDLEDGAPAGAEAESVRALVAVANQAEPPPHIGCRIHPLDHPAFADDLHVLAHLLQPPLSYLTIPKVSGVSEACSAIAHAAQSFASAGKRLPAVQLLVETHGAVRQAFELAALPEVRFLSFGQMDFTSAHHGAISAEAMRSPGQFDHPLLRRAKVEILAACHAAGKTPTHNPTVDFDNIAQTLSDARQARHMGFLRMWSIHPGQIRPILEAFAPDDAEIAAAAALLLAAQANNWGPIAFGGKLHDRASYRYFWTLLKKARAMHRAMPSAAEAAFF
;
A
#
# COMPACT_ATOMS: atom_id res chain seq x y z
N MET A 1 9.78 7.21 -8.88
CA MET A 1 8.50 7.34 -8.15
C MET A 1 8.09 8.80 -8.19
N ASP A 2 7.35 9.21 -9.22
CA ASP A 2 6.99 10.63 -9.43
C ASP A 2 5.60 10.99 -8.87
N GLY A 3 4.95 10.13 -8.14
CA GLY A 3 3.70 10.39 -7.44
C GLY A 3 3.82 10.11 -5.95
N ALA A 4 3.18 10.93 -5.12
CA ALA A 4 3.10 10.68 -3.68
C ALA A 4 2.44 9.32 -3.42
N VAL A 5 3.08 8.48 -2.61
CA VAL A 5 2.51 7.21 -2.18
C VAL A 5 1.49 7.51 -1.08
N ILE A 6 0.22 7.15 -1.32
CA ILE A 6 -0.81 7.19 -0.29
C ILE A 6 -0.51 6.10 0.75
N ALA A 7 -0.32 6.51 2.00
CA ALA A 7 0.22 5.63 3.04
C ALA A 7 -0.79 4.64 3.63
N CYS A 8 -2.09 4.88 3.48
CA CYS A 8 -3.14 4.01 4.01
C CYS A 8 -4.00 3.43 2.89
N GLU A 9 -4.26 2.14 2.97
CA GLU A 9 -5.13 1.36 2.09
C GLU A 9 -6.24 0.73 2.92
N HIS A 10 -7.50 1.19 2.74
CA HIS A 10 -8.63 0.74 3.55
C HIS A 10 -9.50 -0.26 2.79
N TYR A 11 -9.70 -1.44 3.36
CA TYR A 11 -10.47 -2.53 2.76
C TYR A 11 -11.96 -2.42 3.05
N ALA A 12 -12.79 -2.63 2.01
CA ALA A 12 -14.24 -2.62 2.09
C ALA A 12 -14.84 -3.77 1.25
N GLY A 13 -15.28 -4.84 1.90
CA GLY A 13 -15.78 -6.08 1.27
C GLY A 13 -17.30 -6.17 1.10
N ASP A 14 -18.06 -5.12 1.46
CA ASP A 14 -19.51 -5.08 1.24
C ASP A 14 -20.00 -3.67 0.89
N PRO A 15 -21.20 -3.52 0.27
CA PRO A 15 -21.73 -2.22 -0.15
C PRO A 15 -21.86 -1.19 0.98
N LYS A 16 -22.20 -1.60 2.20
CA LYS A 16 -22.34 -0.67 3.35
C LYS A 16 -20.98 -0.14 3.79
N LYS A 17 -19.99 -1.02 3.88
CA LYS A 17 -18.61 -0.62 4.21
C LYS A 17 -18.04 0.28 3.13
N LEU A 18 -18.25 -0.05 1.85
CA LEU A 18 -17.79 0.76 0.73
C LEU A 18 -18.43 2.16 0.74
N THR A 19 -19.75 2.27 0.91
CA THR A 19 -20.44 3.57 1.00
C THR A 19 -19.87 4.43 2.14
N LYS A 20 -19.63 3.83 3.31
CA LYS A 20 -19.02 4.52 4.45
C LYS A 20 -17.58 4.97 4.16
N ALA A 21 -16.78 4.10 3.52
CA ALA A 21 -15.41 4.41 3.17
C ALA A 21 -15.32 5.54 2.14
N LEU A 22 -16.19 5.53 1.12
CA LEU A 22 -16.28 6.58 0.10
C LEU A 22 -16.65 7.94 0.71
N GLY A 23 -17.65 8.00 1.58
CA GLY A 23 -18.01 9.22 2.30
C GLY A 23 -16.86 9.73 3.17
N LEU A 24 -16.14 8.84 3.85
CA LEU A 24 -14.98 9.21 4.65
C LEU A 24 -13.82 9.71 3.80
N GLN A 25 -13.54 9.06 2.66
CA GLN A 25 -12.48 9.49 1.73
C GLN A 25 -12.76 10.88 1.16
N ALA A 26 -13.99 11.13 0.71
CA ALA A 26 -14.39 12.44 0.20
C ALA A 26 -14.25 13.54 1.28
N ALA A 27 -14.73 13.28 2.51
CA ALA A 27 -14.61 14.22 3.63
C ALA A 27 -13.16 14.51 4.05
N ARG A 28 -12.23 13.63 3.75
CA ARG A 28 -10.80 13.75 4.08
C ARG A 28 -9.92 14.23 2.92
N GLY A 29 -10.48 14.58 1.78
CA GLY A 29 -9.72 15.03 0.61
C GLY A 29 -8.88 13.93 -0.04
N HIS A 30 -9.32 12.69 0.00
CA HIS A 30 -8.67 11.53 -0.64
C HIS A 30 -7.26 11.23 -0.11
N ASP A 31 -7.05 11.37 1.19
CA ASP A 31 -5.75 11.11 1.85
C ASP A 31 -5.45 9.63 2.09
N PHE A 32 -6.38 8.72 1.76
CA PHE A 32 -6.19 7.27 1.77
C PHE A 32 -6.85 6.64 0.54
N ASP A 33 -6.38 5.45 0.15
CA ASP A 33 -7.00 4.61 -0.89
C ASP A 33 -8.04 3.67 -0.28
N ILE A 34 -9.06 3.32 -1.06
CA ILE A 34 -10.01 2.26 -0.73
C ILE A 34 -9.70 1.05 -1.60
N THR A 35 -9.59 -0.15 -1.01
CA THR A 35 -9.58 -1.41 -1.73
C THR A 35 -10.94 -2.07 -1.61
N VAL A 36 -11.66 -2.15 -2.73
CA VAL A 36 -12.83 -3.01 -2.84
C VAL A 36 -12.35 -4.46 -2.74
N ASP A 37 -12.95 -5.23 -1.84
CA ASP A 37 -12.50 -6.58 -1.56
C ASP A 37 -13.54 -7.61 -2.03
N LEU A 38 -13.18 -8.39 -3.04
CA LEU A 38 -14.04 -9.43 -3.61
C LEU A 38 -13.67 -10.84 -3.10
N GLU A 39 -12.55 -10.93 -2.35
CA GLU A 39 -12.00 -12.20 -1.88
C GLU A 39 -12.40 -12.46 -0.41
N ASP A 40 -11.47 -12.74 0.47
CA ASP A 40 -11.69 -13.18 1.87
C ASP A 40 -12.51 -12.20 2.72
N GLY A 41 -12.56 -10.93 2.38
CA GLY A 41 -13.38 -9.93 3.05
C GLY A 41 -14.81 -9.81 2.52
N ALA A 42 -15.18 -10.54 1.45
CA ALA A 42 -16.51 -10.60 0.87
C ALA A 42 -17.28 -11.84 1.35
N PRO A 43 -18.63 -11.84 1.30
CA PRO A 43 -19.44 -13.02 1.57
C PRO A 43 -19.23 -14.11 0.49
N ALA A 44 -18.91 -15.33 0.90
CA ALA A 44 -18.78 -16.47 -0.01
C ALA A 44 -20.14 -16.93 -0.55
N GLY A 45 -20.14 -17.43 -1.81
CA GLY A 45 -21.31 -18.02 -2.48
C GLY A 45 -22.22 -17.01 -3.20
N ALA A 46 -21.84 -15.73 -3.23
CA ALA A 46 -22.56 -14.66 -3.94
C ALA A 46 -21.60 -13.74 -4.72
N GLU A 47 -20.51 -14.30 -5.22
CA GLU A 47 -19.37 -13.55 -5.78
C GLU A 47 -19.82 -12.62 -6.94
N ALA A 48 -20.57 -13.17 -7.91
CA ALA A 48 -21.06 -12.43 -9.06
C ALA A 48 -22.04 -11.30 -8.71
N GLU A 49 -22.84 -11.47 -7.66
CA GLU A 49 -23.74 -10.42 -7.16
C GLU A 49 -22.96 -9.37 -6.37
N SER A 50 -21.99 -9.83 -5.57
CA SER A 50 -21.15 -8.97 -4.72
C SER A 50 -20.34 -7.98 -5.56
N VAL A 51 -19.65 -8.44 -6.61
CA VAL A 51 -18.86 -7.55 -7.48
C VAL A 51 -19.74 -6.51 -8.17
N ARG A 52 -20.93 -6.91 -8.68
CA ARG A 52 -21.86 -5.97 -9.32
C ARG A 52 -22.42 -4.94 -8.34
N ALA A 53 -22.78 -5.37 -7.13
CA ALA A 53 -23.26 -4.47 -6.09
C ALA A 53 -22.20 -3.44 -5.66
N LEU A 54 -20.95 -3.88 -5.48
CA LEU A 54 -19.83 -2.99 -5.14
C LEU A 54 -19.51 -2.01 -6.26
N VAL A 55 -19.52 -2.46 -7.52
CA VAL A 55 -19.34 -1.59 -8.70
C VAL A 55 -20.46 -0.57 -8.82
N ALA A 56 -21.72 -0.95 -8.56
CA ALA A 56 -22.84 -0.02 -8.57
C ALA A 56 -22.68 1.10 -7.54
N VAL A 57 -22.20 0.79 -6.33
CA VAL A 57 -21.88 1.78 -5.30
C VAL A 57 -20.72 2.69 -5.73
N ALA A 58 -19.66 2.13 -6.26
CA ALA A 58 -18.50 2.91 -6.70
C ALA A 58 -18.84 3.88 -7.85
N ASN A 59 -19.73 3.46 -8.76
CA ASN A 59 -20.18 4.28 -9.89
C ASN A 59 -21.04 5.49 -9.48
N GLN A 60 -21.60 5.49 -8.28
CA GLN A 60 -22.40 6.59 -7.75
C GLN A 60 -21.58 7.58 -6.90
N ALA A 61 -20.29 7.31 -6.71
CA ALA A 61 -19.45 8.15 -5.85
C ALA A 61 -19.10 9.49 -6.52
N GLU A 62 -19.35 10.58 -5.82
CA GLU A 62 -18.96 11.93 -6.20
C GLU A 62 -18.23 12.61 -5.02
N PRO A 63 -17.04 13.18 -5.22
CA PRO A 63 -16.22 13.15 -6.42
C PRO A 63 -15.65 11.73 -6.74
N PRO A 64 -15.08 11.50 -7.93
CA PRO A 64 -14.51 10.20 -8.30
C PRO A 64 -13.50 9.71 -7.25
N PRO A 65 -13.65 8.48 -6.74
CA PRO A 65 -12.85 7.99 -5.64
C PRO A 65 -11.46 7.49 -6.08
N HIS A 66 -10.52 7.46 -5.15
CA HIS A 66 -9.28 6.70 -5.29
C HIS A 66 -9.52 5.27 -4.81
N ILE A 67 -9.83 4.37 -5.73
CA ILE A 67 -10.13 2.97 -5.43
C ILE A 67 -9.20 2.01 -6.15
N GLY A 68 -8.82 0.94 -5.46
CA GLY A 68 -8.31 -0.31 -6.00
C GLY A 68 -9.33 -1.43 -5.81
N CYS A 69 -9.01 -2.61 -6.30
CA CYS A 69 -9.83 -3.79 -6.09
C CYS A 69 -8.97 -5.03 -5.88
N ARG A 70 -9.24 -5.81 -4.82
CA ARG A 70 -8.71 -7.16 -4.65
C ARG A 70 -9.70 -8.13 -5.27
N ILE A 71 -9.25 -8.83 -6.32
CA ILE A 71 -10.02 -9.84 -7.04
C ILE A 71 -9.76 -11.23 -6.44
N HIS A 72 -10.53 -12.23 -6.88
CA HIS A 72 -10.24 -13.62 -6.55
C HIS A 72 -8.91 -14.10 -7.16
N PRO A 73 -8.26 -15.14 -6.61
CA PRO A 73 -7.05 -15.72 -7.17
C PRO A 73 -7.30 -16.36 -8.55
N LEU A 74 -6.23 -16.56 -9.32
CA LEU A 74 -6.27 -17.01 -10.72
C LEU A 74 -7.04 -18.32 -10.93
N ASP A 75 -6.98 -19.26 -9.98
CA ASP A 75 -7.63 -20.56 -10.02
C ASP A 75 -9.09 -20.54 -9.50
N HIS A 76 -9.56 -19.41 -8.99
CA HIS A 76 -10.93 -19.28 -8.49
C HIS A 76 -11.94 -19.10 -9.64
N PRO A 77 -13.12 -19.78 -9.61
CA PRO A 77 -14.12 -19.66 -10.68
C PRO A 77 -14.60 -18.23 -10.97
N ALA A 78 -14.63 -17.34 -9.98
CA ALA A 78 -15.05 -15.95 -10.14
C ALA A 78 -13.98 -15.03 -10.75
N PHE A 79 -12.71 -15.45 -10.87
CA PHE A 79 -11.62 -14.61 -11.35
C PHE A 79 -11.92 -13.90 -12.67
N ALA A 80 -12.43 -14.63 -13.65
CA ALA A 80 -12.72 -14.06 -14.97
C ALA A 80 -13.92 -13.08 -14.95
N ASP A 81 -14.95 -13.38 -14.13
CA ASP A 81 -16.12 -12.49 -13.98
C ASP A 81 -15.74 -11.20 -13.24
N ASP A 82 -14.91 -11.27 -12.21
CA ASP A 82 -14.36 -10.09 -11.53
C ASP A 82 -13.69 -9.14 -12.53
N LEU A 83 -12.76 -9.66 -13.32
CA LEU A 83 -12.05 -8.87 -14.33
C LEU A 83 -13.00 -8.29 -15.36
N HIS A 84 -13.97 -9.07 -15.85
CA HIS A 84 -14.96 -8.61 -16.79
C HIS A 84 -15.81 -7.47 -16.23
N VAL A 85 -16.34 -7.64 -15.02
CA VAL A 85 -17.18 -6.62 -14.37
C VAL A 85 -16.40 -5.33 -14.10
N LEU A 86 -15.18 -5.45 -13.57
CA LEU A 86 -14.33 -4.28 -13.30
C LEU A 86 -13.92 -3.54 -14.59
N ALA A 87 -13.58 -4.28 -15.64
CA ALA A 87 -13.17 -3.69 -16.90
C ALA A 87 -14.34 -2.98 -17.61
N HIS A 88 -15.51 -3.61 -17.68
CA HIS A 88 -16.62 -3.15 -18.50
C HIS A 88 -17.65 -2.30 -17.74
N LEU A 89 -17.90 -2.56 -16.45
CA LEU A 89 -19.00 -1.92 -15.72
C LEU A 89 -18.53 -0.84 -14.73
N LEU A 90 -17.30 -0.89 -14.24
CA LEU A 90 -16.78 0.14 -13.34
C LEU A 90 -16.46 1.43 -14.14
N GLN A 91 -17.06 2.55 -13.74
CA GLN A 91 -16.86 3.85 -14.41
C GLN A 91 -15.63 4.62 -13.91
N PRO A 92 -15.43 4.82 -12.57
CA PRO A 92 -14.22 5.46 -12.11
C PRO A 92 -12.99 4.58 -12.41
N PRO A 93 -11.84 5.20 -12.77
CA PRO A 93 -10.64 4.42 -13.04
C PRO A 93 -10.13 3.75 -11.76
N LEU A 94 -9.74 2.48 -11.87
CA LEU A 94 -9.01 1.81 -10.79
C LEU A 94 -7.60 2.39 -10.65
N SER A 95 -7.23 2.75 -9.44
CA SER A 95 -5.87 3.16 -9.10
C SER A 95 -4.91 1.96 -9.15
N TYR A 96 -5.38 0.78 -8.75
CA TYR A 96 -4.63 -0.48 -8.79
C TYR A 96 -5.56 -1.69 -8.74
N LEU A 97 -5.05 -2.82 -9.24
CA LEU A 97 -5.66 -4.15 -9.16
C LEU A 97 -4.81 -5.02 -8.25
N THR A 98 -5.41 -5.58 -7.18
CA THR A 98 -4.72 -6.47 -6.24
C THR A 98 -5.00 -7.92 -6.62
N ILE A 99 -3.94 -8.67 -6.90
CA ILE A 99 -3.95 -10.10 -7.22
C ILE A 99 -3.45 -10.87 -6.00
N PRO A 100 -4.30 -11.64 -5.32
CA PRO A 100 -3.94 -12.41 -4.15
C PRO A 100 -3.32 -13.77 -4.49
N LYS A 101 -2.75 -14.43 -3.49
CA LYS A 101 -2.38 -15.85 -3.45
C LYS A 101 -1.46 -16.34 -4.57
N VAL A 102 -0.69 -15.43 -5.19
CA VAL A 102 0.27 -15.85 -6.22
C VAL A 102 1.35 -16.76 -5.60
N SER A 103 1.65 -17.88 -6.28
CA SER A 103 2.70 -18.81 -5.86
C SER A 103 4.10 -18.43 -6.38
N GLY A 104 4.17 -17.54 -7.38
CA GLY A 104 5.41 -17.07 -7.98
C GLY A 104 5.20 -16.29 -9.27
N VAL A 105 6.28 -16.02 -9.99
CA VAL A 105 6.31 -15.16 -11.19
C VAL A 105 5.43 -15.70 -12.32
N SER A 106 5.45 -17.01 -12.57
CA SER A 106 4.67 -17.62 -13.67
C SER A 106 3.17 -17.36 -13.49
N GLU A 107 2.66 -17.58 -12.30
CA GLU A 107 1.25 -17.36 -11.98
C GLU A 107 0.89 -15.88 -11.99
N ALA A 108 1.75 -15.03 -11.42
CA ALA A 108 1.58 -13.57 -11.47
C ALA A 108 1.51 -13.06 -12.92
N CYS A 109 2.43 -13.51 -13.80
CA CYS A 109 2.39 -13.15 -15.22
C CYS A 109 1.11 -13.61 -15.92
N SER A 110 0.63 -14.82 -15.61
CA SER A 110 -0.62 -15.34 -16.17
C SER A 110 -1.82 -14.49 -15.74
N ALA A 111 -1.94 -14.19 -14.45
CA ALA A 111 -3.02 -13.36 -13.92
C ALA A 111 -2.98 -11.93 -14.50
N ILE A 112 -1.80 -11.33 -14.59
CA ILE A 112 -1.59 -10.00 -15.20
C ILE A 112 -1.99 -10.00 -16.68
N ALA A 113 -1.63 -11.05 -17.43
CA ALA A 113 -1.99 -11.17 -18.85
C ALA A 113 -3.51 -11.25 -19.06
N HIS A 114 -4.22 -12.04 -18.25
CA HIS A 114 -5.69 -12.09 -18.28
C HIS A 114 -6.32 -10.74 -17.94
N ALA A 115 -5.80 -10.07 -16.88
CA ALA A 115 -6.27 -8.74 -16.53
C ALA A 115 -6.04 -7.73 -17.68
N ALA A 116 -4.84 -7.72 -18.25
CA ALA A 116 -4.51 -6.83 -19.38
C ALA A 116 -5.43 -7.06 -20.59
N GLN A 117 -5.72 -8.32 -20.91
CA GLN A 117 -6.64 -8.67 -22.00
C GLN A 117 -8.07 -8.20 -21.70
N SER A 118 -8.57 -8.39 -20.47
CA SER A 118 -9.91 -7.96 -20.06
C SER A 118 -10.06 -6.44 -20.14
N PHE A 119 -9.11 -5.68 -19.59
CA PHE A 119 -9.14 -4.22 -19.65
C PHE A 119 -9.00 -3.70 -21.10
N ALA A 120 -8.13 -4.30 -21.91
CA ALA A 120 -7.98 -3.95 -23.32
C ALA A 120 -9.27 -4.19 -24.12
N SER A 121 -10.01 -5.27 -23.87
CA SER A 121 -11.30 -5.55 -24.51
C SER A 121 -12.37 -4.50 -24.20
N ALA A 122 -12.26 -3.84 -23.04
CA ALA A 122 -13.10 -2.72 -22.63
C ALA A 122 -12.59 -1.35 -23.10
N GLY A 123 -11.51 -1.30 -23.91
CA GLY A 123 -10.86 -0.05 -24.33
C GLY A 123 -10.14 0.69 -23.21
N LYS A 124 -9.83 0.02 -22.11
CA LYS A 124 -9.16 0.59 -20.93
C LYS A 124 -7.73 0.09 -20.79
N ARG A 125 -6.89 0.90 -20.14
CA ARG A 125 -5.54 0.48 -19.76
C ARG A 125 -5.60 -0.37 -18.48
N LEU A 126 -4.73 -1.38 -18.38
CA LEU A 126 -4.51 -2.10 -17.14
C LEU A 126 -4.11 -1.12 -16.04
N PRO A 127 -4.78 -1.11 -14.88
CA PRO A 127 -4.33 -0.34 -13.72
C PRO A 127 -3.00 -0.87 -13.17
N ALA A 128 -2.35 -0.10 -12.31
CA ALA A 128 -1.17 -0.59 -11.59
C ALA A 128 -1.50 -1.88 -10.84
N VAL A 129 -0.57 -2.84 -10.84
CA VAL A 129 -0.79 -4.13 -10.16
C VAL A 129 -0.20 -4.10 -8.76
N GLN A 130 -0.96 -4.58 -7.79
CA GLN A 130 -0.52 -4.97 -6.46
C GLN A 130 -0.53 -6.49 -6.35
N LEU A 131 0.58 -7.11 -5.95
CA LEU A 131 0.63 -8.54 -5.67
C LEU A 131 0.63 -8.77 -4.17
N LEU A 132 -0.20 -9.72 -3.69
CA LEU A 132 -0.10 -10.19 -2.31
C LEU A 132 0.97 -11.29 -2.24
N VAL A 133 1.99 -11.02 -1.44
CA VAL A 133 3.07 -11.95 -1.13
C VAL A 133 2.70 -12.66 0.17
N GLU A 134 2.08 -13.83 0.03
CA GLU A 134 1.49 -14.59 1.15
C GLU A 134 1.74 -16.10 1.04
N THR A 135 2.63 -16.48 0.11
CA THR A 135 3.11 -17.85 -0.05
C THR A 135 4.63 -17.90 0.04
N HIS A 136 5.20 -19.03 0.43
CA HIS A 136 6.66 -19.21 0.42
C HIS A 136 7.28 -19.10 -0.98
N GLY A 137 6.52 -19.50 -2.02
CA GLY A 137 6.93 -19.37 -3.41
C GLY A 137 7.08 -17.91 -3.81
N ALA A 138 6.08 -17.07 -3.50
CA ALA A 138 6.12 -15.64 -3.75
C ALA A 138 7.23 -14.92 -2.95
N VAL A 139 7.41 -15.27 -1.67
CA VAL A 139 8.51 -14.72 -0.86
C VAL A 139 9.87 -15.04 -1.49
N ARG A 140 10.06 -16.28 -1.95
CA ARG A 140 11.32 -16.69 -2.61
C ARG A 140 11.58 -15.94 -3.92
N GLN A 141 10.54 -15.53 -4.63
CA GLN A 141 10.62 -14.84 -5.92
C GLN A 141 10.23 -13.34 -5.81
N ALA A 142 10.37 -12.75 -4.62
CA ALA A 142 9.94 -11.38 -4.38
C ALA A 142 10.65 -10.35 -5.27
N PHE A 143 11.95 -10.56 -5.57
CA PHE A 143 12.71 -9.68 -6.44
C PHE A 143 12.24 -9.74 -7.89
N GLU A 144 11.97 -10.93 -8.40
CA GLU A 144 11.44 -11.14 -9.74
C GLU A 144 10.01 -10.61 -9.87
N LEU A 145 9.17 -10.81 -8.85
CA LEU A 145 7.83 -10.23 -8.80
C LEU A 145 7.87 -8.70 -8.78
N ALA A 146 8.76 -8.10 -7.99
CA ALA A 146 8.96 -6.65 -7.97
C ALA A 146 9.49 -6.10 -9.29
N ALA A 147 10.23 -6.88 -10.07
CA ALA A 147 10.79 -6.46 -11.36
C ALA A 147 9.75 -6.41 -12.50
N LEU A 148 8.56 -7.01 -12.32
CA LEU A 148 7.50 -6.97 -13.34
C LEU A 148 7.07 -5.51 -13.59
N PRO A 149 6.98 -5.07 -14.86
CA PRO A 149 6.72 -3.66 -15.19
C PRO A 149 5.34 -3.18 -14.71
N GLU A 150 4.32 -4.03 -14.74
CA GLU A 150 2.95 -3.72 -14.32
C GLU A 150 2.83 -3.61 -12.79
N VAL A 151 3.71 -4.27 -12.05
CA VAL A 151 3.69 -4.30 -10.60
C VAL A 151 4.17 -2.97 -10.04
N ARG A 152 3.37 -2.36 -9.20
CA ARG A 152 3.70 -1.14 -8.44
C ARG A 152 3.84 -1.39 -6.96
N PHE A 153 3.10 -2.38 -6.43
CA PHE A 153 3.05 -2.68 -5.00
C PHE A 153 3.29 -4.17 -4.75
N LEU A 154 4.05 -4.47 -3.70
CA LEU A 154 4.03 -5.79 -3.07
C LEU A 154 3.47 -5.64 -1.66
N SER A 155 2.48 -6.44 -1.34
CA SER A 155 1.76 -6.38 -0.08
C SER A 155 1.92 -7.68 0.68
N PHE A 156 2.16 -7.63 2.00
CA PHE A 156 2.30 -8.84 2.79
C PHE A 156 0.94 -9.35 3.27
N GLY A 157 0.54 -10.55 2.83
CA GLY A 157 -0.65 -11.27 3.29
C GLY A 157 -0.32 -12.16 4.51
N GLN A 158 -0.28 -11.57 5.71
CA GLN A 158 0.18 -12.24 6.93
C GLN A 158 -0.66 -13.43 7.32
N MET A 159 -1.99 -13.36 7.17
CA MET A 159 -2.90 -14.41 7.65
C MET A 159 -2.72 -15.69 6.83
N ASP A 160 -2.75 -15.58 5.50
CA ASP A 160 -2.55 -16.71 4.58
C ASP A 160 -1.13 -17.27 4.72
N PHE A 161 -0.12 -16.39 4.79
CA PHE A 161 1.25 -16.84 5.04
C PHE A 161 1.37 -17.65 6.34
N THR A 162 0.73 -17.21 7.42
CA THR A 162 0.78 -17.91 8.72
C THR A 162 -0.01 -19.21 8.67
N SER A 163 -1.20 -19.22 8.06
CA SER A 163 -2.06 -20.42 7.97
C SER A 163 -1.41 -21.55 7.17
N ALA A 164 -0.60 -21.21 6.16
CA ALA A 164 0.13 -22.18 5.35
C ALA A 164 1.19 -23.00 6.12
N HIS A 165 1.46 -22.67 7.39
CA HIS A 165 2.41 -23.41 8.23
C HIS A 165 1.78 -24.54 9.04
N HIS A 166 0.58 -24.99 8.72
CA HIS A 166 -0.05 -26.16 9.36
C HIS A 166 -0.12 -26.07 10.90
N GLY A 167 -0.28 -24.87 11.46
CA GLY A 167 -0.32 -24.62 12.90
C GLY A 167 1.05 -24.58 13.60
N ALA A 168 2.15 -24.70 12.86
CA ALA A 168 3.50 -24.59 13.43
C ALA A 168 3.86 -23.16 13.90
N ILE A 169 3.22 -22.15 13.32
CA ILE A 169 3.31 -20.76 13.79
C ILE A 169 2.11 -20.50 14.70
N SER A 170 2.37 -20.05 15.93
CA SER A 170 1.30 -19.78 16.88
C SER A 170 0.44 -18.59 16.47
N ALA A 171 -0.82 -18.55 16.92
CA ALA A 171 -1.73 -17.44 16.67
C ALA A 171 -1.19 -16.09 17.21
N GLU A 172 -0.32 -16.11 18.20
CA GLU A 172 0.33 -14.92 18.75
C GLU A 172 1.23 -14.22 17.73
N ALA A 173 1.77 -14.97 16.75
CA ALA A 173 2.53 -14.39 15.66
C ALA A 173 1.67 -13.56 14.68
N MET A 174 0.34 -13.70 14.72
CA MET A 174 -0.58 -12.91 13.89
C MET A 174 -0.85 -11.51 14.45
N ARG A 175 -0.43 -11.22 15.66
CA ARG A 175 -0.60 -9.93 16.35
C ARG A 175 0.72 -9.42 16.91
N SER A 176 0.76 -8.19 17.37
CA SER A 176 1.94 -7.61 18.00
C SER A 176 2.15 -8.13 19.43
N PRO A 177 3.43 -8.33 19.85
CA PRO A 177 4.65 -8.06 19.08
C PRO A 177 5.03 -9.17 18.10
N GLY A 178 4.42 -10.37 18.19
CA GLY A 178 4.79 -11.57 17.46
C GLY A 178 4.89 -11.39 15.93
N GLN A 179 4.03 -10.57 15.34
CA GLN A 179 4.07 -10.28 13.89
C GLN A 179 5.38 -9.62 13.41
N PHE A 180 6.13 -8.98 14.32
CA PHE A 180 7.42 -8.36 14.03
C PHE A 180 8.59 -9.21 14.49
N ASP A 181 8.38 -10.06 15.49
CA ASP A 181 9.44 -10.83 16.18
C ASP A 181 9.59 -12.25 15.63
N HIS A 182 8.49 -12.86 15.11
CA HIS A 182 8.55 -14.23 14.61
C HIS A 182 9.49 -14.34 13.40
N PRO A 183 10.49 -15.25 13.41
CA PRO A 183 11.56 -15.27 12.39
C PRO A 183 11.08 -15.38 10.94
N LEU A 184 10.08 -16.23 10.68
CA LEU A 184 9.57 -16.45 9.32
C LEU A 184 8.76 -15.25 8.81
N LEU A 185 7.94 -14.62 9.67
CA LEU A 185 7.19 -13.42 9.31
C LEU A 185 8.14 -12.23 9.07
N ARG A 186 9.11 -12.07 9.95
CA ARG A 186 10.13 -11.03 9.79
C ARG A 186 10.95 -11.23 8.51
N ARG A 187 11.34 -12.46 8.20
CA ARG A 187 12.02 -12.79 6.94
C ARG A 187 11.16 -12.40 5.73
N ALA A 188 9.89 -12.80 5.68
CA ALA A 188 9.00 -12.46 4.57
C ALA A 188 8.89 -10.94 4.39
N LYS A 189 8.70 -10.19 5.47
CA LYS A 189 8.66 -8.71 5.45
C LYS A 189 9.96 -8.12 4.92
N VAL A 190 11.12 -8.61 5.35
CA VAL A 190 12.44 -8.11 4.91
C VAL A 190 12.68 -8.40 3.44
N GLU A 191 12.30 -9.57 2.93
CA GLU A 191 12.42 -9.91 1.50
C GLU A 191 11.54 -8.99 0.63
N ILE A 192 10.29 -8.75 1.04
CA ILE A 192 9.40 -7.82 0.34
C ILE A 192 9.99 -6.40 0.32
N LEU A 193 10.50 -5.92 1.45
CA LEU A 193 11.12 -4.61 1.55
C LEU A 193 12.34 -4.49 0.64
N ALA A 194 13.25 -5.46 0.70
CA ALA A 194 14.46 -5.47 -0.11
C ALA A 194 14.13 -5.49 -1.61
N ALA A 195 13.20 -6.35 -2.04
CA ALA A 195 12.74 -6.44 -3.41
C ALA A 195 12.09 -5.13 -3.92
N CYS A 196 11.17 -4.57 -3.14
CA CYS A 196 10.50 -3.33 -3.51
C CYS A 196 11.48 -2.17 -3.63
N HIS A 197 12.35 -1.97 -2.65
CA HIS A 197 13.31 -0.86 -2.70
C HIS A 197 14.34 -1.02 -3.82
N ALA A 198 14.78 -2.25 -4.11
CA ALA A 198 15.67 -2.53 -5.25
C ALA A 198 15.03 -2.19 -6.61
N ALA A 199 13.73 -2.48 -6.76
CA ALA A 199 12.99 -2.25 -8.01
C ALA A 199 12.26 -0.89 -8.06
N GLY A 200 12.37 -0.04 -7.03
CA GLY A 200 11.63 1.22 -6.95
C GLY A 200 10.11 1.04 -6.82
N LYS A 201 9.67 -0.05 -6.20
CA LYS A 201 8.25 -0.36 -5.94
C LYS A 201 7.85 0.00 -4.51
N THR A 202 6.56 -0.05 -4.21
CA THR A 202 6.02 0.32 -2.91
C THR A 202 5.72 -0.92 -2.08
N PRO A 203 6.40 -1.14 -0.94
CA PRO A 203 6.05 -2.20 -0.01
C PRO A 203 4.87 -1.77 0.88
N THR A 204 3.85 -2.65 0.98
CA THR A 204 2.65 -2.46 1.81
C THR A 204 2.63 -3.48 2.96
N HIS A 205 2.49 -2.98 4.18
CA HIS A 205 2.41 -3.79 5.40
C HIS A 205 0.99 -4.31 5.62
N ASN A 206 0.85 -5.49 6.23
CA ASN A 206 -0.42 -6.05 6.67
C ASN A 206 -1.13 -5.15 7.72
N PRO A 207 -2.44 -5.30 7.94
CA PRO A 207 -3.17 -4.51 8.93
C PRO A 207 -2.86 -4.97 10.36
N THR A 208 -3.18 -4.11 11.35
CA THR A 208 -3.32 -4.53 12.73
C THR A 208 -4.63 -5.28 12.88
N VAL A 209 -4.57 -6.55 13.31
CA VAL A 209 -5.77 -7.40 13.44
C VAL A 209 -6.63 -7.02 14.65
N ASP A 210 -6.04 -6.44 15.68
CA ASP A 210 -6.74 -5.89 16.84
C ASP A 210 -7.31 -4.50 16.50
N PHE A 211 -8.40 -4.50 15.74
CA PHE A 211 -8.93 -3.30 15.10
C PHE A 211 -9.53 -2.27 16.06
N ASP A 212 -9.92 -2.68 17.26
CA ASP A 212 -10.44 -1.79 18.31
C ASP A 212 -9.33 -1.08 19.09
N ASN A 213 -8.10 -1.56 18.97
CA ASN A 213 -6.94 -1.02 19.67
C ASN A 213 -6.19 0.01 18.80
N ILE A 214 -6.64 1.25 18.87
CA ILE A 214 -6.07 2.35 18.09
C ILE A 214 -4.60 2.63 18.45
N ALA A 215 -4.24 2.49 19.73
CA ALA A 215 -2.86 2.67 20.19
C ALA A 215 -1.94 1.59 19.60
N GLN A 216 -2.42 0.34 19.51
CA GLN A 216 -1.69 -0.74 18.86
C GLN A 216 -1.53 -0.49 17.36
N THR A 217 -2.59 -0.01 16.69
CA THR A 217 -2.49 0.36 15.27
C THR A 217 -1.40 1.42 15.02
N LEU A 218 -1.34 2.46 15.85
CA LEU A 218 -0.30 3.48 15.77
C LEU A 218 1.10 2.92 16.00
N SER A 219 1.25 2.04 17.00
CA SER A 219 2.51 1.36 17.31
C SER A 219 2.99 0.48 16.15
N ASP A 220 2.09 -0.35 15.61
CA ASP A 220 2.38 -1.24 14.48
C ASP A 220 2.76 -0.46 13.23
N ALA A 221 2.03 0.61 12.93
CA ALA A 221 2.31 1.47 11.78
C ALA A 221 3.67 2.18 11.90
N ARG A 222 4.04 2.64 13.10
CA ARG A 222 5.38 3.20 13.38
C ARG A 222 6.47 2.15 13.21
N GLN A 223 6.25 0.93 13.67
CA GLN A 223 7.20 -0.16 13.52
C GLN A 223 7.33 -0.60 12.06
N ALA A 224 6.23 -0.68 11.30
CA ALA A 224 6.24 -0.92 9.87
C ALA A 224 7.03 0.16 9.11
N ARG A 225 6.78 1.46 9.40
CA ARG A 225 7.57 2.56 8.85
C ARG A 225 9.06 2.43 9.19
N HIS A 226 9.39 2.11 10.43
CA HIS A 226 10.77 1.92 10.87
C HIS A 226 11.48 0.78 10.12
N MET A 227 10.76 -0.30 9.78
CA MET A 227 11.27 -1.38 8.94
C MET A 227 11.52 -0.95 7.49
N GLY A 228 10.86 0.10 6.99
CA GLY A 228 10.97 0.60 5.62
C GLY A 228 9.73 0.42 4.75
N PHE A 229 8.60 0.02 5.31
CA PHE A 229 7.33 0.06 4.60
C PHE A 229 6.91 1.50 4.28
N LEU A 230 6.22 1.68 3.17
CA LEU A 230 5.75 2.99 2.73
C LEU A 230 4.23 3.12 2.84
N ARG A 231 3.52 2.00 3.03
CA ARG A 231 2.08 1.88 3.05
C ARG A 231 1.64 0.77 4.00
N MET A 232 0.41 0.84 4.53
CA MET A 232 -0.17 -0.17 5.41
C MET A 232 -1.66 -0.33 5.14
N TRP A 233 -2.17 -1.56 5.30
CA TRP A 233 -3.60 -1.85 5.23
C TRP A 233 -4.35 -1.36 6.47
N SER A 234 -5.61 -1.01 6.25
CA SER A 234 -6.61 -0.76 7.28
C SER A 234 -7.83 -1.66 7.03
N ILE A 235 -8.32 -2.32 8.06
CA ILE A 235 -9.53 -3.15 8.03
C ILE A 235 -10.67 -2.54 8.85
N HIS A 236 -10.41 -1.39 9.49
CA HIS A 236 -11.41 -0.64 10.25
C HIS A 236 -11.18 0.87 10.07
N PRO A 237 -12.25 1.69 9.91
CA PRO A 237 -12.11 3.14 9.71
C PRO A 237 -11.29 3.86 10.79
N GLY A 238 -11.35 3.39 12.04
CA GLY A 238 -10.56 3.93 13.15
C GLY A 238 -9.04 3.80 12.97
N GLN A 239 -8.58 2.89 12.11
CA GLN A 239 -7.15 2.66 11.85
C GLN A 239 -6.56 3.66 10.84
N ILE A 240 -7.39 4.32 10.02
CA ILE A 240 -6.93 5.18 8.93
C ILE A 240 -6.07 6.32 9.49
N ARG A 241 -6.59 7.07 10.45
CA ARG A 241 -5.89 8.23 11.03
C ARG A 241 -4.54 7.85 11.67
N PRO A 242 -4.45 6.86 12.57
CA PRO A 242 -3.17 6.46 13.17
C PRO A 242 -2.15 5.95 12.14
N ILE A 243 -2.59 5.28 11.08
CA ILE A 243 -1.69 4.87 9.97
C ILE A 243 -1.13 6.11 9.27
N LEU A 244 -1.98 7.03 8.85
CA LEU A 244 -1.54 8.27 8.18
C LEU A 244 -0.59 9.08 9.06
N GLU A 245 -0.88 9.19 10.36
CA GLU A 245 -0.02 9.86 11.34
C GLU A 245 1.35 9.17 11.45
N ALA A 246 1.39 7.84 11.58
CA ALA A 246 2.63 7.08 11.72
C ALA A 246 3.54 7.19 10.50
N PHE A 247 2.96 7.21 9.30
CA PHE A 247 3.73 7.28 8.06
C PHE A 247 4.10 8.70 7.63
N ALA A 248 3.48 9.73 8.20
CA ALA A 248 3.87 11.11 7.95
C ALA A 248 5.21 11.44 8.62
N PRO A 249 6.06 12.26 7.99
CA PRO A 249 7.18 12.88 8.69
C PRO A 249 6.67 13.74 9.84
N ASP A 250 7.34 13.69 10.98
CA ASP A 250 7.02 14.56 12.10
C ASP A 250 7.62 15.97 11.94
N ASP A 251 7.19 16.92 12.78
CA ASP A 251 7.62 18.31 12.67
C ASP A 251 9.12 18.49 12.92
N ALA A 252 9.72 17.65 13.77
CA ALA A 252 11.15 17.68 14.05
C ALA A 252 11.96 17.14 12.85
N GLU A 253 11.50 16.05 12.22
CA GLU A 253 12.08 15.51 10.99
C GLU A 253 12.02 16.55 9.85
N ILE A 254 10.88 17.22 9.69
CA ILE A 254 10.68 18.26 8.66
C ILE A 254 11.60 19.45 8.91
N ALA A 255 11.65 19.96 10.14
CA ALA A 255 12.48 21.09 10.50
C ALA A 255 13.98 20.79 10.30
N ALA A 256 14.43 19.62 10.72
CA ALA A 256 15.82 19.17 10.54
C ALA A 256 16.18 19.03 9.05
N ALA A 257 15.30 18.43 8.24
CA ALA A 257 15.50 18.30 6.80
C ALA A 257 15.57 19.66 6.10
N ALA A 258 14.66 20.58 6.45
CA ALA A 258 14.63 21.94 5.91
C ALA A 258 15.92 22.70 6.21
N ALA A 259 16.35 22.73 7.48
CA ALA A 259 17.54 23.42 7.91
C ALA A 259 18.82 22.89 7.22
N LEU A 260 18.94 21.55 7.12
CA LEU A 260 20.07 20.92 6.46
C LEU A 260 20.13 21.24 4.96
N LEU A 261 19.00 21.17 4.25
CA LEU A 261 18.98 21.43 2.81
C LEU A 261 19.20 22.91 2.49
N LEU A 262 18.71 23.84 3.31
CA LEU A 262 19.02 25.26 3.19
C LEU A 262 20.53 25.54 3.40
N ALA A 263 21.15 24.90 4.39
CA ALA A 263 22.61 25.01 4.60
C ALA A 263 23.39 24.39 3.42
N ALA A 264 22.94 23.27 2.87
CA ALA A 264 23.55 22.67 1.68
C ALA A 264 23.43 23.57 0.45
N GLN A 265 22.29 24.19 0.23
CA GLN A 265 22.07 25.16 -0.85
C GLN A 265 22.99 26.38 -0.70
N ALA A 266 23.12 26.93 0.50
CA ALA A 266 24.03 28.04 0.78
C ALA A 266 25.50 27.69 0.52
N ASN A 267 25.89 26.42 0.60
CA ASN A 267 27.22 25.89 0.25
C ASN A 267 27.30 25.29 -1.17
N ASN A 268 26.44 25.75 -2.08
CA ASN A 268 26.39 25.26 -3.48
C ASN A 268 26.29 23.73 -3.60
N TRP A 269 25.58 23.08 -2.69
CA TRP A 269 25.38 21.63 -2.65
C TRP A 269 26.68 20.80 -2.50
N GLY A 270 27.76 21.44 -2.05
CA GLY A 270 28.99 20.76 -1.64
C GLY A 270 28.80 20.01 -0.32
N PRO A 271 29.77 19.16 0.09
CA PRO A 271 29.76 18.54 1.41
C PRO A 271 29.77 19.60 2.53
N ILE A 272 28.94 19.40 3.57
CA ILE A 272 28.85 20.30 4.74
C ILE A 272 28.96 19.51 6.04
N ALA A 273 29.50 20.19 7.07
CA ALA A 273 29.35 19.74 8.44
C ALA A 273 28.07 20.39 9.01
N PHE A 274 27.08 19.62 9.42
CA PHE A 274 25.85 20.10 9.99
C PHE A 274 25.41 19.22 11.17
N GLY A 275 25.07 19.83 12.31
CA GLY A 275 24.71 19.07 13.52
C GLY A 275 25.80 18.10 14.00
N GLY A 276 27.08 18.41 13.78
CA GLY A 276 28.21 17.55 14.14
C GLY A 276 28.40 16.33 13.24
N LYS A 277 27.71 16.26 12.08
CA LYS A 277 27.82 15.18 11.10
C LYS A 277 28.19 15.71 9.73
N LEU A 278 28.91 14.88 8.96
CA LEU A 278 29.18 15.16 7.55
C LEU A 278 27.94 14.80 6.71
N HIS A 279 27.54 15.72 5.86
CA HIS A 279 26.46 15.54 4.89
C HIS A 279 26.94 15.85 3.47
N ASP A 280 26.47 15.06 2.52
CA ASP A 280 26.78 15.17 1.10
C ASP A 280 25.53 14.87 0.25
N ARG A 281 25.72 14.74 -1.08
CA ARG A 281 24.63 14.47 -2.02
C ARG A 281 23.84 13.19 -1.70
N ALA A 282 24.44 12.20 -1.04
CA ALA A 282 23.73 10.97 -0.67
C ALA A 282 22.72 11.23 0.44
N SER A 283 23.12 11.96 1.49
CA SER A 283 22.22 12.35 2.57
C SER A 283 21.20 13.40 2.11
N TYR A 284 21.56 14.34 1.22
CA TYR A 284 20.63 15.34 0.69
C TYR A 284 19.43 14.71 -0.02
N ARG A 285 19.62 13.61 -0.77
CA ARG A 285 18.54 12.87 -1.41
C ARG A 285 17.51 12.33 -0.41
N TYR A 286 17.98 11.84 0.74
CA TYR A 286 17.10 11.39 1.82
C TYR A 286 16.24 12.54 2.35
N PHE A 287 16.86 13.65 2.76
CA PHE A 287 16.15 14.79 3.31
C PHE A 287 15.22 15.47 2.30
N TRP A 288 15.64 15.53 1.04
CA TRP A 288 14.78 16.00 -0.04
C TRP A 288 13.54 15.15 -0.23
N THR A 289 13.68 13.82 -0.20
CA THR A 289 12.55 12.89 -0.28
C THR A 289 11.60 13.05 0.90
N LEU A 290 12.14 13.32 2.09
CA LEU A 290 11.35 13.59 3.30
C LEU A 290 10.52 14.88 3.16
N LEU A 291 11.09 15.97 2.67
CA LEU A 291 10.36 17.22 2.43
C LEU A 291 9.28 17.06 1.35
N LYS A 292 9.59 16.38 0.24
CA LYS A 292 8.58 16.06 -0.78
C LYS A 292 7.41 15.26 -0.20
N LYS A 293 7.70 14.29 0.67
CA LYS A 293 6.67 13.50 1.36
C LYS A 293 5.85 14.36 2.31
N ALA A 294 6.49 15.23 3.08
CA ALA A 294 5.80 16.16 3.98
C ALA A 294 4.82 17.05 3.20
N ARG A 295 5.26 17.63 2.08
CA ARG A 295 4.41 18.45 1.21
C ARG A 295 3.22 17.66 0.65
N ALA A 296 3.47 16.46 0.14
CA ALA A 296 2.43 15.61 -0.41
C ALA A 296 1.38 15.16 0.62
N MET A 297 1.77 15.13 1.90
CA MET A 297 0.88 14.83 3.04
C MET A 297 0.35 16.11 3.72
N HIS A 298 0.45 17.25 3.08
CA HIS A 298 -0.02 18.56 3.58
C HIS A 298 0.50 18.92 4.98
N ARG A 299 1.76 18.49 5.29
CA ARG A 299 2.41 18.87 6.54
C ARG A 299 3.03 20.26 6.39
N ALA A 300 2.88 21.07 7.43
CA ALA A 300 3.53 22.37 7.48
C ALA A 300 5.05 22.25 7.46
N MET A 301 5.71 23.13 6.74
CA MET A 301 7.17 23.21 6.72
C MET A 301 7.65 24.65 6.96
N PRO A 302 8.92 24.86 7.37
CA PRO A 302 9.47 26.21 7.54
C PRO A 302 9.34 27.02 6.24
N SER A 303 8.86 28.27 6.35
CA SER A 303 8.58 29.16 5.21
C SER A 303 9.79 29.38 4.30
N ALA A 304 10.99 29.44 4.88
CA ALA A 304 12.23 29.56 4.12
C ALA A 304 12.48 28.35 3.20
N ALA A 305 12.17 27.13 3.67
CA ALA A 305 12.32 25.93 2.86
C ALA A 305 11.20 25.81 1.80
N GLU A 306 9.98 26.22 2.14
CA GLU A 306 8.88 26.29 1.18
C GLU A 306 9.21 27.23 0.01
N ALA A 307 9.68 28.43 0.31
CA ALA A 307 10.06 29.42 -0.70
C ALA A 307 11.30 29.02 -1.52
N ALA A 308 12.23 28.25 -0.93
CA ALA A 308 13.46 27.87 -1.61
C ALA A 308 13.31 26.64 -2.51
N PHE A 309 12.35 25.73 -2.19
CA PHE A 309 12.31 24.40 -2.79
C PHE A 309 11.00 24.07 -3.51
N PHE A 310 9.94 24.84 -3.28
CA PHE A 310 8.59 24.55 -3.82
C PHE A 310 7.86 25.78 -4.32
#